data_9d3ffaf29b1b9f88df357ba599f21310
#
_entry.id   9d3ffaf29b1b9f88df357ba599f21310
#
_cell.length_a   1.000
_cell.length_b   1.000
_cell.length_c   1.000
_cell.angle_alpha   90.00
_cell.angle_beta   90.00
_cell.angle_gamma   90.00
#
_symmetry.space_group_name_H-M   'P 1'
#
loop_
_entity.id
_entity.type
_entity.pdbx_description
1 polymer ?
#
loop_
_entity_poly.entity_id
_entity_poly.type
_entity_poly.pdbx_seq_one_letter_code
_entity_poly.pdbx_strand_id
1 'polypeptide(L)'
;KVGSDKYYQRIEDRDIQDLILEKITSDYTLDNIVAENEVMDNLKHFIEEHDRIELLQQYNLPVSNKLLLHGPSGCGKTLASYVIAGELKKMMVVVNLGAIVSSKLGETSKNLSKIFKKAALEDCIIFIDEFDSLGKVRDYSQDHGEMKRVVNTILQLFDYLPQSSLVIAATNQKEMLDSALTRRFDSVIEFSLPTLTQVKNLVELTLTKSGFVFSNRKTANTLMKQCVGLSYYSIQKTLLTAIKRSLFKQNKNTIKFIAKIDTVIWKELIISEVTS
;
A
#
# COMPACT_ATOMS: atom_id res chain seq x y z
N LYS A 1 -21.54 10.86 -4.49
CA LYS A 1 -21.59 9.51 -5.08
C LYS A 1 -20.16 9.13 -5.40
N VAL A 2 -19.52 8.37 -4.52
CA VAL A 2 -18.27 7.72 -4.84
C VAL A 2 -18.67 6.41 -5.50
N GLY A 3 -18.73 6.41 -6.81
CA GLY A 3 -18.92 5.21 -7.60
C GLY A 3 -17.55 4.58 -7.80
N SER A 4 -17.15 3.69 -6.90
CA SER A 4 -16.13 2.72 -7.23
C SER A 4 -16.82 1.60 -8.01
N ASP A 5 -16.86 1.70 -9.31
CA ASP A 5 -17.16 0.55 -10.16
C ASP A 5 -15.95 -0.40 -10.06
N LYS A 6 -15.99 -1.27 -9.06
CA LYS A 6 -15.07 -2.40 -8.95
C LYS A 6 -15.48 -3.43 -10.00
N TYR A 7 -14.87 -3.37 -11.17
CA TYR A 7 -15.00 -4.43 -12.15
C TYR A 7 -14.18 -5.64 -11.71
N TYR A 8 -14.83 -6.62 -11.09
CA TYR A 8 -14.24 -7.92 -10.81
C TYR A 8 -14.26 -8.76 -12.10
N GLN A 9 -13.13 -8.88 -12.78
CA GLN A 9 -12.98 -9.94 -13.77
C GLN A 9 -12.74 -11.25 -13.04
N ARG A 10 -13.62 -12.24 -13.24
CA ARG A 10 -13.44 -13.59 -12.71
C ARG A 10 -12.23 -14.23 -13.40
N ILE A 11 -11.30 -14.72 -12.59
CA ILE A 11 -10.26 -15.62 -13.06
C ILE A 11 -10.94 -16.96 -13.28
N GLU A 12 -10.92 -17.46 -14.51
CA GLU A 12 -11.57 -18.73 -14.88
C GLU A 12 -10.84 -19.97 -14.32
N ASP A 13 -9.63 -19.80 -13.80
CA ASP A 13 -8.80 -20.88 -13.28
C ASP A 13 -9.04 -21.03 -11.77
N ARG A 14 -9.87 -22.01 -11.38
CA ARG A 14 -10.25 -22.26 -9.97
C ARG A 14 -9.03 -22.50 -9.07
N ASP A 15 -7.94 -23.07 -9.63
CA ASP A 15 -6.72 -23.41 -8.89
C ASP A 15 -5.93 -22.19 -8.37
N ILE A 16 -6.18 -20.99 -8.91
CA ILE A 16 -5.47 -19.75 -8.53
C ILE A 16 -6.38 -18.75 -7.79
N GLN A 17 -7.70 -19.01 -7.75
CA GLN A 17 -8.65 -18.06 -7.12
C GLN A 17 -8.34 -17.83 -5.64
N ASP A 18 -7.99 -18.89 -4.90
CA ASP A 18 -7.69 -18.80 -3.46
C ASP A 18 -6.35 -18.10 -3.17
N LEU A 19 -5.49 -17.94 -4.19
CA LEU A 19 -4.17 -17.33 -4.07
C LEU A 19 -4.18 -15.84 -4.45
N ILE A 20 -5.27 -15.36 -5.01
CA ILE A 20 -5.48 -13.98 -5.37
C ILE A 20 -6.57 -13.41 -4.47
N LEU A 21 -6.18 -12.44 -3.64
CA LEU A 21 -7.12 -11.75 -2.77
C LEU A 21 -8.07 -10.86 -3.56
N GLU A 22 -7.52 -10.14 -4.54
CA GLU A 22 -8.28 -9.13 -5.27
C GLU A 22 -7.61 -8.81 -6.63
N LYS A 23 -8.42 -8.49 -7.64
CA LYS A 23 -8.01 -7.79 -8.87
C LYS A 23 -8.62 -6.40 -8.82
N ILE A 24 -7.79 -5.38 -8.94
CA ILE A 24 -8.19 -3.99 -8.71
C ILE A 24 -7.75 -3.12 -9.87
N THR A 25 -8.66 -2.28 -10.36
CA THR A 25 -8.32 -1.05 -11.07
C THR A 25 -8.38 0.09 -10.08
N SER A 26 -7.35 0.92 -10.04
CA SER A 26 -7.22 2.00 -9.08
C SER A 26 -7.41 3.36 -9.77
N ASP A 27 -8.17 4.25 -9.12
CA ASP A 27 -8.31 5.65 -9.50
C ASP A 27 -7.43 6.57 -8.62
N TYR A 28 -6.58 5.99 -7.77
CA TYR A 28 -5.68 6.77 -6.93
C TYR A 28 -4.53 7.35 -7.76
N THR A 29 -4.18 8.60 -7.44
CA THR A 29 -3.06 9.33 -8.04
C THR A 29 -2.08 9.80 -6.97
N LEU A 30 -0.97 10.40 -7.36
CA LEU A 30 -0.01 11.01 -6.44
C LEU A 30 -0.63 12.07 -5.52
N ASP A 31 -1.75 12.69 -5.92
CA ASP A 31 -2.49 13.64 -5.07
C ASP A 31 -3.25 12.97 -3.90
N ASN A 32 -3.34 11.65 -3.91
CA ASN A 32 -4.05 10.89 -2.87
C ASN A 32 -3.14 10.42 -1.73
N ILE A 33 -1.82 10.53 -1.89
CA ILE A 33 -0.84 10.08 -0.91
C ILE A 33 -0.07 11.27 -0.32
N VAL A 34 0.22 11.19 0.98
CA VAL A 34 1.11 12.09 1.67
C VAL A 34 2.27 11.28 2.20
N ALA A 35 3.48 11.65 1.83
CA ALA A 35 4.72 11.04 2.29
C ALA A 35 5.84 12.10 2.35
N GLU A 36 7.04 11.71 2.75
CA GLU A 36 8.22 12.57 2.67
C GLU A 36 8.58 12.88 1.22
N ASN A 37 9.26 13.99 0.98
CA ASN A 37 9.61 14.43 -0.38
C ASN A 37 10.43 13.37 -1.11
N GLU A 38 11.38 12.74 -0.44
CA GLU A 38 12.21 11.68 -1.03
C GLU A 38 11.37 10.48 -1.48
N VAL A 39 10.39 10.06 -0.66
CA VAL A 39 9.45 8.99 -1.02
C VAL A 39 8.61 9.40 -2.23
N MET A 40 8.10 10.64 -2.24
CA MET A 40 7.30 11.15 -3.36
C MET A 40 8.10 11.24 -4.64
N ASP A 41 9.35 11.66 -4.57
CA ASP A 41 10.23 11.77 -5.74
C ASP A 41 10.60 10.38 -6.26
N ASN A 42 10.91 9.43 -5.38
CA ASN A 42 11.18 8.03 -5.78
C ASN A 42 9.96 7.37 -6.43
N LEU A 43 8.73 7.61 -5.90
CA LEU A 43 7.50 7.12 -6.53
C LEU A 43 7.28 7.72 -7.92
N LYS A 44 7.49 9.04 -8.07
CA LYS A 44 7.39 9.73 -9.37
C LYS A 44 8.36 9.17 -10.39
N HIS A 45 9.64 9.02 -10.02
CA HIS A 45 10.66 8.47 -10.90
C HIS A 45 10.32 7.05 -11.33
N PHE A 46 9.87 6.21 -10.39
CA PHE A 46 9.47 4.84 -10.68
C PHE A 46 8.29 4.79 -11.67
N ILE A 47 7.28 5.63 -11.48
CA ILE A 47 6.14 5.76 -12.38
C ILE A 47 6.60 6.27 -13.76
N GLU A 48 7.47 7.28 -13.80
CA GLU A 48 7.99 7.87 -15.04
C GLU A 48 8.81 6.89 -15.85
N GLU A 49 9.62 6.01 -15.23
CA GLU A 49 10.35 4.93 -15.93
C GLU A 49 9.37 4.00 -16.67
N HIS A 50 8.26 3.65 -16.05
CA HIS A 50 7.25 2.79 -16.66
C HIS A 50 6.40 3.49 -17.72
N ASP A 51 6.08 4.75 -17.53
CA ASP A 51 5.34 5.55 -18.51
C ASP A 51 6.18 5.80 -19.78
N ARG A 52 7.52 5.82 -19.65
CA ARG A 52 8.48 6.05 -20.74
C ARG A 52 9.31 4.82 -21.10
N ILE A 53 8.77 3.63 -20.88
CA ILE A 53 9.52 2.37 -21.10
C ILE A 53 10.06 2.25 -22.53
N GLU A 54 9.32 2.66 -23.55
CA GLU A 54 9.73 2.63 -24.94
C GLU A 54 10.97 3.52 -25.20
N LEU A 55 11.01 4.70 -24.57
CA LEU A 55 12.16 5.60 -24.66
C LEU A 55 13.41 4.97 -24.06
N LEU A 56 13.29 4.36 -22.88
CA LEU A 56 14.41 3.68 -22.21
C LEU A 56 14.93 2.50 -23.05
N GLN A 57 14.02 1.73 -23.64
CA GLN A 57 14.37 0.61 -24.53
C GLN A 57 15.12 1.05 -25.78
N GLN A 58 14.78 2.21 -26.38
CA GLN A 58 15.50 2.77 -27.53
C GLN A 58 16.98 3.04 -27.23
N TYR A 59 17.30 3.35 -25.98
CA TYR A 59 18.68 3.59 -25.52
C TYR A 59 19.31 2.36 -24.85
N ASN A 60 18.67 1.18 -24.91
CA ASN A 60 19.10 -0.04 -24.22
C ASN A 60 19.29 0.15 -22.70
N LEU A 61 18.49 1.01 -22.09
CA LEU A 61 18.51 1.22 -20.64
C LEU A 61 17.55 0.23 -19.95
N PRO A 62 17.97 -0.36 -18.81
CA PRO A 62 17.09 -1.23 -18.04
C PRO A 62 15.96 -0.42 -17.40
N VAL A 63 14.82 -1.06 -17.19
CA VAL A 63 13.67 -0.50 -16.48
C VAL A 63 13.52 -1.20 -15.14
N SER A 64 13.35 -0.41 -14.09
CA SER A 64 13.10 -0.93 -12.72
C SER A 64 11.70 -1.54 -12.65
N ASN A 65 11.59 -2.86 -12.63
CA ASN A 65 10.29 -3.53 -12.63
C ASN A 65 9.96 -4.34 -11.38
N LYS A 66 10.84 -4.28 -10.38
CA LYS A 66 10.66 -4.90 -9.06
C LYS A 66 10.88 -3.86 -7.97
N LEU A 67 9.80 -3.48 -7.30
CA LEU A 67 9.77 -2.45 -6.26
C LEU A 67 9.49 -3.07 -4.88
N LEU A 68 10.34 -2.77 -3.90
CA LEU A 68 10.12 -3.10 -2.50
C LEU A 68 9.74 -1.85 -1.71
N LEU A 69 8.55 -1.86 -1.10
CA LEU A 69 8.07 -0.86 -0.16
C LEU A 69 8.25 -1.38 1.27
N HIS A 70 8.98 -0.68 2.12
CA HIS A 70 9.16 -1.11 3.49
C HIS A 70 9.00 0.02 4.51
N GLY A 71 8.78 -0.32 5.77
CA GLY A 71 8.63 0.63 6.87
C GLY A 71 7.45 0.31 7.78
N PRO A 72 7.19 1.11 8.83
CA PRO A 72 6.17 0.84 9.83
C PRO A 72 4.77 0.64 9.24
N SER A 73 3.93 -0.12 9.97
CA SER A 73 2.53 -0.34 9.59
C SER A 73 1.76 0.99 9.56
N GLY A 74 0.80 1.11 8.64
CA GLY A 74 -0.03 2.31 8.49
C GLY A 74 0.67 3.53 7.92
N CYS A 75 1.87 3.37 7.32
CA CYS A 75 2.64 4.47 6.71
C CYS A 75 2.39 4.65 5.20
N GLY A 76 1.45 3.93 4.60
CA GLY A 76 1.01 4.20 3.23
C GLY A 76 1.59 3.30 2.14
N LYS A 77 2.32 2.21 2.49
CA LYS A 77 2.90 1.26 1.52
C LYS A 77 1.86 0.68 0.54
N THR A 78 0.79 0.13 1.08
CA THR A 78 -0.32 -0.42 0.28
C THR A 78 -1.01 0.68 -0.54
N LEU A 79 -1.18 1.89 0.02
CA LEU A 79 -1.73 3.02 -0.73
C LEU A 79 -0.81 3.42 -1.89
N ALA A 80 0.51 3.40 -1.70
CA ALA A 80 1.48 3.69 -2.76
C ALA A 80 1.36 2.69 -3.93
N SER A 81 1.13 1.40 -3.67
CA SER A 81 0.89 0.42 -4.74
C SER A 81 -0.38 0.73 -5.53
N TYR A 82 -1.46 1.17 -4.86
CA TYR A 82 -2.67 1.64 -5.54
C TYR A 82 -2.43 2.91 -6.37
N VAL A 83 -1.63 3.84 -5.86
CA VAL A 83 -1.25 5.07 -6.59
C VAL A 83 -0.47 4.71 -7.85
N ILE A 84 0.54 3.83 -7.76
CA ILE A 84 1.30 3.38 -8.93
C ILE A 84 0.37 2.72 -9.96
N ALA A 85 -0.54 1.85 -9.53
CA ALA A 85 -1.49 1.20 -10.41
C ALA A 85 -2.42 2.20 -11.11
N GLY A 86 -2.88 3.22 -10.38
CA GLY A 86 -3.76 4.27 -10.92
C GLY A 86 -3.06 5.19 -11.90
N GLU A 87 -1.84 5.66 -11.58
CA GLU A 87 -1.06 6.51 -12.47
C GLU A 87 -0.69 5.77 -13.77
N LEU A 88 -0.28 4.51 -13.69
CA LEU A 88 0.06 3.67 -14.84
C LEU A 88 -1.18 3.12 -15.56
N LYS A 89 -2.39 3.30 -15.01
CA LYS A 89 -3.66 2.75 -15.54
C LYS A 89 -3.62 1.24 -15.77
N LYS A 90 -2.86 0.54 -14.92
CA LYS A 90 -2.72 -0.91 -14.98
C LYS A 90 -3.57 -1.59 -13.91
N MET A 91 -4.14 -2.74 -14.27
CA MET A 91 -4.80 -3.62 -13.30
C MET A 91 -3.76 -4.17 -12.32
N MET A 92 -4.11 -4.24 -11.05
CA MET A 92 -3.27 -4.82 -10.00
C MET A 92 -3.88 -6.12 -9.48
N VAL A 93 -3.07 -7.14 -9.40
CA VAL A 93 -3.40 -8.45 -8.82
C VAL A 93 -2.76 -8.53 -7.44
N VAL A 94 -3.58 -8.60 -6.40
CA VAL A 94 -3.11 -8.72 -5.01
C VAL A 94 -2.96 -10.19 -4.66
N VAL A 95 -1.75 -10.60 -4.35
CA VAL A 95 -1.39 -12.00 -4.07
C VAL A 95 -1.48 -12.29 -2.57
N ASN A 96 -2.15 -13.40 -2.22
CA ASN A 96 -2.23 -13.89 -0.84
C ASN A 96 -1.07 -14.84 -0.51
N LEU A 97 0.01 -14.30 0.04
CA LEU A 97 1.15 -15.13 0.46
C LEU A 97 0.80 -16.12 1.57
N GLY A 98 -0.11 -15.77 2.48
CA GLY A 98 -0.54 -16.68 3.56
C GLY A 98 -1.21 -17.95 3.02
N ALA A 99 -2.09 -17.81 2.03
CA ALA A 99 -2.70 -18.95 1.37
C ALA A 99 -1.69 -19.77 0.55
N ILE A 100 -0.69 -19.10 -0.04
CA ILE A 100 0.38 -19.74 -0.78
C ILE A 100 1.23 -20.61 0.14
N VAL A 101 1.60 -20.12 1.31
CA VAL A 101 2.43 -20.83 2.29
C VAL A 101 1.69 -22.04 2.92
N SER A 102 0.35 -21.93 3.08
CA SER A 102 -0.49 -22.98 3.67
C SER A 102 -0.94 -24.06 2.68
N SER A 103 -0.69 -23.90 1.38
CA SER A 103 -1.09 -24.88 0.36
C SER A 103 -0.18 -26.12 0.36
N LYS A 104 -0.72 -27.26 -0.12
CA LYS A 104 0.01 -28.55 -0.15
C LYS A 104 1.32 -28.47 -0.93
N LEU A 105 2.32 -29.20 -0.45
CA LEU A 105 3.65 -29.37 -1.06
C LEU A 105 3.60 -29.52 -2.59
N GLY A 106 4.36 -28.70 -3.30
CA GLY A 106 4.52 -28.77 -4.77
C GLY A 106 3.46 -28.02 -5.58
N GLU A 107 2.30 -27.68 -5.02
CA GLU A 107 1.27 -26.87 -5.69
C GLU A 107 1.63 -25.38 -5.62
N THR A 108 2.21 -24.92 -4.53
CA THR A 108 2.61 -23.54 -4.27
C THR A 108 3.47 -22.94 -5.38
N SER A 109 4.55 -23.64 -5.76
CA SER A 109 5.48 -23.19 -6.80
C SER A 109 4.81 -23.14 -8.18
N LYS A 110 3.95 -24.12 -8.49
CA LYS A 110 3.17 -24.14 -9.74
C LYS A 110 2.17 -22.99 -9.80
N ASN A 111 1.50 -22.74 -8.70
CA ASN A 111 0.47 -21.71 -8.58
C ASN A 111 1.08 -20.30 -8.67
N LEU A 112 2.20 -20.05 -7.99
CA LEU A 112 2.97 -18.82 -8.17
C LEU A 112 3.36 -18.60 -9.63
N SER A 113 3.91 -19.65 -10.29
CA SER A 113 4.29 -19.57 -11.69
C SER A 113 3.10 -19.28 -12.61
N LYS A 114 1.90 -19.83 -12.34
CA LYS A 114 0.68 -19.51 -13.07
C LYS A 114 0.27 -18.03 -12.90
N ILE A 115 0.29 -17.51 -11.65
CA ILE A 115 -0.05 -16.11 -11.35
C ILE A 115 0.88 -15.17 -12.10
N PHE A 116 2.20 -15.38 -12.02
CA PHE A 116 3.20 -14.54 -12.68
C PHE A 116 3.07 -14.58 -14.21
N LYS A 117 2.89 -15.76 -14.79
CA LYS A 117 2.68 -15.89 -16.23
C LYS A 117 1.41 -15.18 -16.69
N LYS A 118 0.31 -15.34 -15.94
CA LYS A 118 -0.96 -14.69 -16.28
C LYS A 118 -0.86 -13.18 -16.16
N ALA A 119 -0.26 -12.67 -15.10
CA ALA A 119 -0.06 -11.23 -14.90
C ALA A 119 0.82 -10.62 -16.01
N ALA A 120 1.85 -11.35 -16.46
CA ALA A 120 2.70 -10.93 -17.58
C ALA A 120 1.92 -10.86 -18.90
N LEU A 121 1.01 -11.80 -19.15
CA LEU A 121 0.16 -11.82 -20.37
C LEU A 121 -0.92 -10.73 -20.34
N GLU A 122 -1.47 -10.43 -19.16
CA GLU A 122 -2.53 -9.43 -18.97
C GLU A 122 -1.99 -8.01 -18.71
N ASP A 123 -0.68 -7.79 -18.75
CA ASP A 123 0.00 -6.52 -18.42
C ASP A 123 -0.43 -5.95 -17.05
N CYS A 124 -0.55 -6.82 -16.06
CA CYS A 124 -0.97 -6.48 -14.71
C CYS A 124 0.22 -6.24 -13.79
N ILE A 125 0.00 -5.41 -12.78
CA ILE A 125 0.91 -5.28 -11.63
C ILE A 125 0.65 -6.44 -10.67
N ILE A 126 1.69 -7.13 -10.24
CA ILE A 126 1.63 -8.11 -9.14
C ILE A 126 1.95 -7.37 -7.85
N PHE A 127 0.99 -7.31 -6.93
CA PHE A 127 1.20 -6.75 -5.60
C PHE A 127 1.22 -7.85 -4.55
N ILE A 128 2.30 -7.89 -3.76
CA ILE A 128 2.51 -8.87 -2.70
C ILE A 128 2.61 -8.11 -1.38
N ASP A 129 1.54 -8.12 -0.59
CA ASP A 129 1.55 -7.53 0.74
C ASP A 129 2.09 -8.51 1.78
N GLU A 130 2.52 -7.99 2.93
CA GLU A 130 3.10 -8.77 4.04
C GLU A 130 4.22 -9.71 3.59
N PHE A 131 5.12 -9.22 2.71
CA PHE A 131 6.19 -10.01 2.12
C PHE A 131 7.14 -10.62 3.16
N ASP A 132 7.21 -10.05 4.37
CA ASP A 132 7.93 -10.58 5.53
C ASP A 132 7.37 -11.91 6.05
N SER A 133 6.15 -12.30 5.67
CA SER A 133 5.61 -13.63 5.99
C SER A 133 6.51 -14.76 5.47
N LEU A 134 7.25 -14.54 4.39
CA LEU A 134 8.26 -15.48 3.87
C LEU A 134 9.46 -15.65 4.82
N GLY A 135 9.74 -14.69 5.68
CA GLY A 135 10.82 -14.74 6.69
C GLY A 135 10.39 -15.40 7.99
N LYS A 136 9.16 -15.18 8.43
CA LYS A 136 8.65 -15.61 9.76
C LYS A 136 8.57 -17.12 9.94
N VAL A 137 8.41 -17.87 8.87
CA VAL A 137 8.27 -19.35 8.91
C VAL A 137 9.62 -20.05 9.19
N ARG A 138 10.74 -19.32 9.23
CA ARG A 138 12.06 -19.89 9.55
C ARG A 138 12.18 -20.41 11.00
N ASP A 139 11.36 -19.91 11.91
CA ASP A 139 11.46 -20.25 13.36
C ASP A 139 10.71 -21.54 13.75
N TYR A 140 9.88 -22.11 12.86
CA TYR A 140 9.17 -23.37 13.12
C TYR A 140 9.90 -24.55 12.48
N SER A 141 10.49 -25.41 13.29
CA SER A 141 11.53 -26.41 13.00
C SER A 141 11.18 -27.59 12.07
N GLN A 142 10.04 -27.64 11.41
CA GLN A 142 9.68 -28.77 10.53
C GLN A 142 9.49 -28.42 9.04
N ASP A 143 9.38 -27.11 8.66
CA ASP A 143 9.05 -26.71 7.28
C ASP A 143 10.17 -25.95 6.51
N HIS A 144 11.42 -26.04 6.97
CA HIS A 144 12.54 -25.33 6.32
C HIS A 144 12.74 -25.66 4.82
N GLY A 145 12.31 -26.84 4.38
CA GLY A 145 12.46 -27.25 2.99
C GLY A 145 11.47 -26.60 2.05
N GLU A 146 10.25 -26.38 2.51
CA GLU A 146 9.18 -25.81 1.68
C GLU A 146 9.35 -24.33 1.46
N MET A 147 9.63 -23.60 2.53
CA MET A 147 9.82 -22.17 2.46
C MET A 147 11.03 -21.79 1.58
N LYS A 148 12.13 -22.53 1.67
CA LYS A 148 13.26 -22.39 0.75
C LYS A 148 12.85 -22.60 -0.71
N ARG A 149 11.94 -23.54 -0.98
CA ARG A 149 11.41 -23.77 -2.35
C ARG A 149 10.56 -22.60 -2.81
N VAL A 150 9.69 -22.06 -1.95
CA VAL A 150 8.87 -20.88 -2.27
C VAL A 150 9.76 -19.68 -2.57
N VAL A 151 10.72 -19.39 -1.71
CA VAL A 151 11.71 -18.31 -1.91
C VAL A 151 12.47 -18.52 -3.22
N ASN A 152 12.99 -19.72 -3.48
CA ASN A 152 13.70 -20.02 -4.74
C ASN A 152 12.79 -19.87 -5.95
N THR A 153 11.52 -20.25 -5.85
CA THR A 153 10.55 -20.06 -6.94
C THR A 153 10.34 -18.58 -7.21
N ILE A 154 10.16 -17.75 -6.17
CA ILE A 154 10.01 -16.30 -6.33
C ILE A 154 11.27 -15.70 -6.96
N LEU A 155 12.46 -16.11 -6.51
CA LEU A 155 13.73 -15.65 -7.10
C LEU A 155 13.79 -15.97 -8.61
N GLN A 156 13.44 -17.21 -8.99
CA GLN A 156 13.39 -17.60 -10.40
C GLN A 156 12.36 -16.79 -11.19
N LEU A 157 11.16 -16.58 -10.62
CA LEU A 157 10.11 -15.80 -11.28
C LEU A 157 10.53 -14.33 -11.46
N PHE A 158 11.27 -13.75 -10.52
CA PHE A 158 11.83 -12.40 -10.64
C PHE A 158 12.89 -12.31 -11.73
N ASP A 159 13.75 -13.33 -11.87
CA ASP A 159 14.81 -13.38 -12.90
C ASP A 159 14.23 -13.52 -14.32
N TYR A 160 13.07 -14.15 -14.47
CA TYR A 160 12.39 -14.35 -15.76
C TYR A 160 11.24 -13.39 -16.03
N LEU A 161 11.05 -12.38 -15.17
CA LEU A 161 9.96 -11.41 -15.33
C LEU A 161 10.23 -10.51 -16.55
N PRO A 162 9.30 -10.40 -17.51
CA PRO A 162 9.42 -9.43 -18.60
C PRO A 162 9.58 -8.00 -18.08
N GLN A 163 10.34 -7.17 -18.77
CA GLN A 163 10.54 -5.76 -18.37
C GLN A 163 9.23 -4.94 -18.34
N SER A 164 8.23 -5.33 -19.13
CA SER A 164 6.91 -4.71 -19.14
C SER A 164 6.04 -5.10 -17.93
N SER A 165 6.37 -6.21 -17.25
CA SER A 165 5.65 -6.67 -16.07
C SER A 165 6.21 -5.99 -14.82
N LEU A 166 5.36 -5.72 -13.85
CA LEU A 166 5.71 -5.00 -12.64
C LEU A 166 5.34 -5.80 -11.40
N VAL A 167 6.30 -5.95 -10.48
CA VAL A 167 6.09 -6.54 -9.16
C VAL A 167 6.33 -5.49 -8.09
N ILE A 168 5.37 -5.32 -7.20
CA ILE A 168 5.48 -4.48 -6.01
C ILE A 168 5.32 -5.38 -4.80
N ALA A 169 6.29 -5.39 -3.89
CA ALA A 169 6.19 -6.06 -2.60
C ALA A 169 6.15 -5.03 -1.48
N ALA A 170 5.35 -5.28 -0.45
CA ALA A 170 5.30 -4.46 0.76
C ALA A 170 5.64 -5.30 2.00
N THR A 171 6.43 -4.72 2.91
CA THR A 171 6.79 -5.36 4.18
C THR A 171 6.88 -4.37 5.33
N ASN A 172 6.53 -4.82 6.52
CA ASN A 172 6.75 -4.07 7.75
C ASN A 172 8.12 -4.36 8.38
N GLN A 173 8.79 -5.44 7.98
CA GLN A 173 10.01 -5.96 8.59
C GLN A 173 11.00 -6.39 7.50
N LYS A 174 11.67 -5.41 6.87
CA LYS A 174 12.65 -5.67 5.81
C LYS A 174 13.80 -6.56 6.27
N GLU A 175 14.20 -6.44 7.52
CA GLU A 175 15.26 -7.23 8.15
C GLU A 175 14.94 -8.73 8.24
N MET A 176 13.66 -9.11 8.16
CA MET A 176 13.22 -10.51 8.13
C MET A 176 13.39 -11.14 6.75
N LEU A 177 13.58 -10.33 5.71
CA LEU A 177 13.72 -10.82 4.33
C LEU A 177 15.13 -11.40 4.12
N ASP A 178 15.19 -12.45 3.32
CA ASP A 178 16.45 -12.99 2.83
C ASP A 178 17.19 -11.96 2.00
N SER A 179 18.51 -11.84 2.22
CA SER A 179 19.34 -10.92 1.44
C SER A 179 19.33 -11.21 -0.06
N ALA A 180 19.13 -12.48 -0.47
CA ALA A 180 19.00 -12.86 -1.85
C ALA A 180 17.71 -12.30 -2.48
N LEU A 181 16.58 -12.31 -1.73
CA LEU A 181 15.32 -11.66 -2.16
C LEU A 181 15.48 -10.15 -2.25
N THR A 182 16.05 -9.52 -1.23
CA THR A 182 16.20 -8.06 -1.19
C THR A 182 17.03 -7.53 -2.35
N ARG A 183 18.08 -8.27 -2.74
CA ARG A 183 18.97 -7.90 -3.87
C ARG A 183 18.31 -8.03 -5.24
N ARG A 184 17.16 -8.68 -5.37
CA ARG A 184 16.43 -8.84 -6.63
C ARG A 184 15.47 -7.69 -6.92
N PHE A 185 15.23 -6.82 -5.92
CA PHE A 185 14.47 -5.61 -6.15
C PHE A 185 15.36 -4.54 -6.79
N ASP A 186 14.88 -3.94 -7.86
CA ASP A 186 15.59 -2.90 -8.61
C ASP A 186 15.48 -1.56 -7.88
N SER A 187 14.37 -1.34 -7.19
CA SER A 187 14.10 -0.14 -6.41
C SER A 187 13.55 -0.49 -5.02
N VAL A 188 14.00 0.25 -4.00
CA VAL A 188 13.59 0.06 -2.61
C VAL A 188 13.21 1.41 -2.03
N ILE A 189 11.98 1.56 -1.56
CA ILE A 189 11.46 2.80 -0.97
C ILE A 189 11.10 2.56 0.49
N GLU A 190 11.69 3.37 1.37
CA GLU A 190 11.43 3.35 2.81
C GLU A 190 10.33 4.36 3.17
N PHE A 191 9.31 3.89 3.84
CA PHE A 191 8.25 4.70 4.42
C PHE A 191 8.53 4.90 5.91
N SER A 192 8.50 6.14 6.36
CA SER A 192 8.67 6.52 7.77
C SER A 192 7.36 7.00 8.39
N LEU A 193 7.36 7.15 9.71
CA LEU A 193 6.29 7.85 10.43
C LEU A 193 6.28 9.34 10.03
N PRO A 194 5.09 9.98 9.99
CA PRO A 194 4.98 11.35 9.53
C PRO A 194 5.66 12.35 10.49
N THR A 195 6.41 13.27 9.93
CA THR A 195 6.84 14.49 10.64
C THR A 195 5.66 15.46 10.77
N LEU A 196 5.84 16.55 11.53
CA LEU A 196 4.79 17.56 11.67
C LEU A 196 4.32 18.14 10.33
N THR A 197 5.20 18.21 9.34
CA THR A 197 4.84 18.70 7.99
C THR A 197 3.88 17.74 7.31
N GLN A 198 4.18 16.44 7.29
CA GLN A 198 3.28 15.45 6.70
C GLN A 198 1.98 15.30 7.49
N VAL A 199 2.00 15.45 8.83
CA VAL A 199 0.76 15.47 9.62
C VAL A 199 -0.15 16.61 9.16
N LYS A 200 0.39 17.84 8.98
CA LYS A 200 -0.38 18.97 8.47
C LYS A 200 -0.93 18.73 7.07
N ASN A 201 -0.11 18.21 6.16
CA ASN A 201 -0.51 17.91 4.79
C ASN A 201 -1.62 16.85 4.76
N LEU A 202 -1.51 15.79 5.58
CA LEU A 202 -2.54 14.74 5.69
C LEU A 202 -3.86 15.29 6.23
N VAL A 203 -3.79 16.12 7.26
CA VAL A 203 -4.98 16.80 7.82
C VAL A 203 -5.62 17.70 6.78
N GLU A 204 -4.85 18.51 6.08
CA GLU A 204 -5.33 19.42 5.03
C GLU A 204 -5.98 18.64 3.87
N LEU A 205 -5.34 17.59 3.38
CA LEU A 205 -5.89 16.70 2.35
C LEU A 205 -7.23 16.11 2.79
N THR A 206 -7.33 15.64 4.04
CA THR A 206 -8.56 15.06 4.60
C THR A 206 -9.66 16.10 4.72
N LEU A 207 -9.35 17.31 5.17
CA LEU A 207 -10.30 18.41 5.30
C LEU A 207 -10.81 18.89 3.95
N THR A 208 -9.92 19.04 2.96
CA THR A 208 -10.28 19.45 1.60
C THR A 208 -11.28 18.45 0.98
N LYS A 209 -11.02 17.16 1.12
CA LYS A 209 -11.92 16.11 0.61
C LYS A 209 -13.27 16.06 1.34
N SER A 210 -13.30 16.37 2.64
CA SER A 210 -14.52 16.29 3.45
C SER A 210 -15.32 17.59 3.51
N GLY A 211 -14.72 18.73 3.18
CA GLY A 211 -15.35 20.05 3.31
C GLY A 211 -15.52 20.54 4.74
N PHE A 212 -14.85 19.90 5.72
CA PHE A 212 -14.91 20.28 7.13
C PHE A 212 -13.79 21.24 7.52
N VAL A 213 -14.02 22.05 8.56
CA VAL A 213 -13.04 22.91 9.20
C VAL A 213 -13.03 22.70 10.71
N PHE A 214 -11.93 23.02 11.38
CA PHE A 214 -11.87 22.92 12.83
C PHE A 214 -12.66 24.03 13.53
N SER A 215 -13.35 23.69 14.63
CA SER A 215 -14.00 24.67 15.52
C SER A 215 -13.01 25.65 16.16
N ASN A 216 -11.80 25.17 16.45
CA ASN A 216 -10.69 25.99 16.98
C ASN A 216 -9.37 25.64 16.29
N ARG A 217 -8.89 26.55 15.44
CA ARG A 217 -7.68 26.36 14.64
C ARG A 217 -6.39 26.34 15.50
N LYS A 218 -6.34 27.13 16.59
CA LYS A 218 -5.17 27.12 17.48
C LYS A 218 -5.04 25.79 18.21
N THR A 219 -6.14 25.27 18.75
CA THR A 219 -6.18 23.95 19.38
C THR A 219 -5.82 22.85 18.38
N ALA A 220 -6.36 22.90 17.17
CA ALA A 220 -6.05 21.92 16.12
C ALA A 220 -4.54 21.88 15.79
N ASN A 221 -3.88 23.03 15.70
CA ASN A 221 -2.43 23.08 15.48
C ASN A 221 -1.62 22.43 16.62
N THR A 222 -2.08 22.57 17.87
CA THR A 222 -1.46 21.89 19.01
C THR A 222 -1.69 20.38 18.94
N LEU A 223 -2.88 19.94 18.55
CA LEU A 223 -3.21 18.51 18.38
C LEU A 223 -2.39 17.88 17.27
N MET A 224 -2.17 18.57 16.15
CA MET A 224 -1.30 18.07 15.07
C MET A 224 0.13 17.78 15.56
N LYS A 225 0.66 18.59 16.50
CA LYS A 225 1.98 18.32 17.12
C LYS A 225 1.95 17.04 17.97
N GLN A 226 0.82 16.75 18.64
CA GLN A 226 0.65 15.53 19.44
C GLN A 226 0.47 14.28 18.56
N CYS A 227 0.11 14.44 17.29
CA CYS A 227 0.03 13.33 16.34
C CYS A 227 1.40 12.84 15.84
N VAL A 228 2.49 13.59 16.08
CA VAL A 228 3.84 13.15 15.71
C VAL A 228 4.19 11.88 16.48
N GLY A 229 4.63 10.85 15.77
CA GLY A 229 4.86 9.51 16.32
C GLY A 229 3.73 8.51 16.05
N LEU A 230 2.54 8.97 15.63
CA LEU A 230 1.47 8.11 15.14
C LEU A 230 1.64 7.84 13.64
N SER A 231 1.12 6.69 13.18
CA SER A 231 1.08 6.38 11.74
C SER A 231 0.10 7.28 10.99
N TYR A 232 0.29 7.44 9.67
CA TYR A 232 -0.67 8.17 8.81
C TYR A 232 -2.08 7.58 8.93
N TYR A 233 -2.20 6.26 9.01
CA TYR A 233 -3.49 5.59 9.20
C TYR A 233 -4.16 5.98 10.52
N SER A 234 -3.43 5.97 11.64
CA SER A 234 -3.96 6.34 12.96
C SER A 234 -4.42 7.79 13.00
N ILE A 235 -3.63 8.70 12.43
CA ILE A 235 -3.99 10.11 12.34
C ILE A 235 -5.26 10.30 11.52
N GLN A 236 -5.34 9.69 10.33
CA GLN A 236 -6.51 9.79 9.46
C GLN A 236 -7.74 9.14 10.09
N LYS A 237 -7.61 7.98 10.72
CA LYS A 237 -8.68 7.27 11.44
C LYS A 237 -9.27 8.13 12.56
N THR A 238 -8.42 8.73 13.41
CA THR A 238 -8.87 9.60 14.49
C THR A 238 -9.56 10.86 13.97
N LEU A 239 -9.02 11.50 12.92
CA LEU A 239 -9.61 12.69 12.31
C LEU A 239 -10.97 12.38 11.66
N LEU A 240 -11.07 11.34 10.86
CA LEU A 240 -12.33 10.93 10.24
C LEU A 240 -13.39 10.53 11.30
N THR A 241 -12.96 9.90 12.38
CA THR A 241 -13.84 9.58 13.51
C THR A 241 -14.32 10.85 14.21
N ALA A 242 -13.44 11.84 14.40
CA ALA A 242 -13.80 13.14 14.96
C ALA A 242 -14.81 13.88 14.06
N ILE A 243 -14.61 13.84 12.74
CA ILE A 243 -15.57 14.40 11.76
C ILE A 243 -16.94 13.73 11.93
N LYS A 244 -17.01 12.40 11.92
CA LYS A 244 -18.26 11.64 12.07
C LYS A 244 -18.96 11.96 13.38
N ARG A 245 -18.24 11.95 14.51
CA ARG A 245 -18.82 12.26 15.83
C ARG A 245 -19.29 13.71 15.94
N SER A 246 -18.54 14.66 15.37
CA SER A 246 -18.95 16.07 15.33
C SER A 246 -20.22 16.26 14.49
N LEU A 247 -20.34 15.51 13.41
CA LEU A 247 -21.51 15.47 12.55
C LEU A 247 -22.74 14.96 13.30
N PHE A 248 -22.61 13.84 14.03
CA PHE A 248 -23.73 13.21 14.73
C PHE A 248 -24.16 13.97 16.00
N LYS A 249 -23.26 14.79 16.58
CA LYS A 249 -23.58 15.64 17.75
C LYS A 249 -24.48 16.82 17.38
N GLN A 250 -24.57 17.18 16.10
CA GLN A 250 -25.44 18.26 15.65
C GLN A 250 -26.90 17.81 15.63
N ASN A 251 -27.80 18.67 16.13
CA ASN A 251 -29.23 18.38 16.21
C ASN A 251 -29.82 18.16 14.81
N LYS A 252 -30.60 17.09 14.63
CA LYS A 252 -31.29 16.75 13.38
C LYS A 252 -32.22 17.84 12.85
N ASN A 253 -32.60 18.82 13.70
CA ASN A 253 -33.51 19.90 13.39
C ASN A 253 -32.81 21.21 12.99
N THR A 254 -31.48 21.22 12.83
CA THR A 254 -30.79 22.44 12.41
C THR A 254 -30.92 22.63 10.90
N ILE A 255 -31.57 23.72 10.49
CA ILE A 255 -31.82 24.10 9.10
C ILE A 255 -30.52 24.40 8.32
N LYS A 256 -29.42 24.68 9.03
CA LYS A 256 -28.10 24.93 8.46
C LYS A 256 -27.06 24.02 9.10
N PHE A 257 -26.56 23.09 8.31
CA PHE A 257 -25.48 22.19 8.67
C PHE A 257 -24.15 22.97 8.79
N ILE A 258 -23.45 22.84 9.92
CA ILE A 258 -22.15 23.49 10.13
C ILE A 258 -21.06 22.41 10.03
N ALA A 259 -20.27 22.45 8.96
CA ALA A 259 -19.18 21.52 8.72
C ALA A 259 -17.95 21.83 9.63
N LYS A 260 -18.14 21.73 10.96
CA LYS A 260 -17.07 22.01 11.96
C LYS A 260 -16.74 20.76 12.77
N ILE A 261 -15.46 20.51 12.93
CA ILE A 261 -14.91 19.45 13.77
C ILE A 261 -14.75 19.97 15.19
N ASP A 262 -15.33 19.27 16.17
CA ASP A 262 -15.10 19.54 17.58
C ASP A 262 -13.69 19.08 17.98
N THR A 263 -12.81 20.02 18.26
CA THR A 263 -11.41 19.76 18.63
C THR A 263 -11.27 18.99 19.94
N VAL A 264 -12.26 19.02 20.83
CA VAL A 264 -12.27 18.23 22.08
C VAL A 264 -12.41 16.73 21.74
N ILE A 265 -13.35 16.40 20.84
CA ILE A 265 -13.54 15.01 20.38
C ILE A 265 -12.24 14.50 19.72
N TRP A 266 -11.59 15.30 18.87
CA TRP A 266 -10.36 14.84 18.22
C TRP A 266 -9.22 14.65 19.23
N LYS A 267 -9.11 15.53 20.25
CA LYS A 267 -8.15 15.38 21.34
C LYS A 267 -8.30 14.05 22.07
N GLU A 268 -9.52 13.69 22.47
CA GLU A 268 -9.82 12.43 23.16
C GLU A 268 -9.41 11.21 22.32
N LEU A 269 -9.69 11.24 21.02
CA LEU A 269 -9.33 10.16 20.10
C LEU A 269 -7.82 10.03 19.92
N ILE A 270 -7.07 11.14 19.82
CA ILE A 270 -5.59 11.12 19.74
C ILE A 270 -5.01 10.52 21.02
N ILE A 271 -5.47 10.94 22.19
CA ILE A 271 -4.99 10.40 23.49
C ILE A 271 -5.22 8.88 23.54
N SER A 272 -6.41 8.43 23.16
CA SER A 272 -6.73 6.99 23.13
C SER A 272 -5.84 6.22 22.17
N GLU A 273 -5.48 6.79 21.03
CA GLU A 273 -4.60 6.12 20.04
C GLU A 273 -3.13 6.10 20.50
N VAL A 274 -2.67 7.09 21.26
CA VAL A 274 -1.30 7.14 21.81
C VAL A 274 -1.11 6.15 22.96
N THR A 275 -2.20 5.82 23.70
CA THR A 275 -2.15 4.92 24.86
C THR A 275 -2.44 3.46 24.53
N SER A 276 -2.89 3.16 23.32
CA SER A 276 -3.12 1.81 22.79
C SER A 276 -1.87 1.23 22.14
#